data_c142ce9b0187d0bc2155a6fce2953823
#
_entry.id   c142ce9b0187d0bc2155a6fce2953823
#
_cell.length_a   1.000
_cell.length_b   1.000
_cell.length_c   1.000
_cell.angle_alpha   90.00
_cell.angle_beta   90.00
_cell.angle_gamma   90.00
#
_symmetry.space_group_name_H-M   'P 1'
#
loop_
_entity.id
_entity.type
_entity.pdbx_description
1 polymer ?
#
loop_
_entity_poly.entity_id
_entity_poly.type
_entity_poly.pdbx_seq_one_letter_code
_entity_poly.pdbx_strand_id
1 'polypeptide(L)'
;LPSNHFVSMIGMIWLSYKTLNLTEDDLNDVISLYQNAKRPVLLVGNGVRSAHAKKELKDLAYKYNLTIVFSRLAADILPYDDKYNFGLIGGVAGANRYANFIVQNSDLVLAIGSRLSIEVTGPARRNC
;
A
#
# COMPACT_ATOMS: atom_id res chain seq x y z
N LEU A 1 8.77 -0.56 -17.01
CA LEU A 1 9.48 -0.50 -15.72
C LEU A 1 8.93 0.63 -14.89
N PRO A 2 8.60 0.38 -13.63
CA PRO A 2 8.35 1.47 -12.71
C PRO A 2 9.59 2.35 -12.69
N SER A 3 9.34 3.62 -12.87
CA SER A 3 10.39 4.62 -12.87
C SER A 3 11.02 4.75 -11.49
N ASN A 4 12.11 5.47 -11.41
CA ASN A 4 12.77 5.88 -10.17
C ASN A 4 11.81 6.51 -9.14
N HIS A 5 10.61 6.98 -9.55
CA HIS A 5 9.60 7.52 -8.64
C HIS A 5 8.97 6.49 -7.72
N PHE A 6 8.71 5.26 -8.22
CA PHE A 6 8.20 4.17 -7.38
C PHE A 6 9.25 3.77 -6.32
N VAL A 7 10.48 3.63 -6.77
CA VAL A 7 11.64 3.33 -5.92
C VAL A 7 11.86 4.44 -4.88
N SER A 8 11.80 5.71 -5.30
CA SER A 8 11.93 6.88 -4.43
C SER A 8 10.81 6.91 -3.37
N MET A 9 9.58 6.64 -3.74
CA MET A 9 8.45 6.63 -2.81
C MET A 9 8.57 5.51 -1.77
N ILE A 10 8.93 4.30 -2.16
CA ILE A 10 9.19 3.21 -1.22
C ILE A 10 10.31 3.59 -0.26
N GLY A 11 11.41 4.12 -0.77
CA GLY A 11 12.53 4.60 0.03
C GLY A 11 12.13 5.69 1.02
N MET A 12 11.39 6.70 0.59
CA MET A 12 10.91 7.80 1.45
C MET A 12 9.98 7.33 2.56
N ILE A 13 9.08 6.40 2.29
CA ILE A 13 8.13 5.88 3.27
C ILE A 13 8.82 5.03 4.33
N TRP A 14 9.85 4.27 3.96
CA TRP A 14 10.63 3.48 4.89
C TRP A 14 11.60 4.32 5.74
N LEU A 15 12.20 5.36 5.17
CA LEU A 15 13.13 6.24 5.87
C LEU A 15 12.48 7.00 7.04
N SER A 16 11.15 7.19 7.04
CA SER A 16 10.46 7.85 8.15
C SER A 16 10.34 6.99 9.41
N TYR A 17 10.58 5.68 9.33
CA TYR A 17 10.33 4.74 10.45
C TYR A 17 11.57 4.10 11.07
N LYS A 18 12.62 3.89 10.31
CA LYS A 18 13.94 3.42 10.73
C LYS A 18 14.94 3.71 9.62
N THR A 19 16.17 3.97 9.99
CA THR A 19 17.35 3.93 9.12
C THR A 19 17.60 2.51 8.59
N LEU A 20 16.63 1.93 7.89
CA LEU A 20 16.84 0.75 7.08
C LEU A 20 17.32 1.26 5.72
N ASN A 21 18.59 1.11 5.46
CA ASN A 21 19.15 1.34 4.14
C ASN A 21 18.58 0.26 3.21
N LEU A 22 17.49 0.60 2.51
CA LEU A 22 17.02 -0.21 1.39
C LEU A 22 18.11 -0.19 0.33
N THR A 23 18.58 -1.35 -0.04
CA THR A 23 19.52 -1.49 -1.15
C THR A 23 18.79 -1.37 -2.48
N GLU A 24 19.51 -1.03 -3.55
CA GLU A 24 18.92 -1.07 -4.90
C GLU A 24 18.41 -2.47 -5.27
N ASP A 25 19.08 -3.52 -4.77
CA ASP A 25 18.67 -4.90 -4.99
C ASP A 25 17.32 -5.21 -4.33
N ASP A 26 17.08 -4.76 -3.09
CA ASP A 26 15.79 -4.90 -2.42
C ASP A 26 14.66 -4.22 -3.19
N LEU A 27 14.93 -3.05 -3.75
CA LEU A 27 13.97 -2.30 -4.56
C LEU A 27 13.68 -2.98 -5.90
N ASN A 28 14.70 -3.52 -6.55
CA ASN A 28 14.54 -4.26 -7.79
C ASN A 28 13.72 -5.55 -7.57
N ASP A 29 13.91 -6.22 -6.44
CA ASP A 29 13.12 -7.41 -6.08
C ASP A 29 11.64 -7.06 -5.90
N VAL A 30 11.33 -5.97 -5.20
CA VAL A 30 9.95 -5.49 -5.04
C VAL A 30 9.32 -5.11 -6.38
N ILE A 31 10.05 -4.41 -7.23
CA ILE A 31 9.60 -4.02 -8.57
C ILE A 31 9.32 -5.27 -9.41
N SER A 32 10.20 -6.24 -9.38
CA SER A 32 10.05 -7.49 -10.12
C SER A 32 8.81 -8.27 -9.66
N LEU A 33 8.58 -8.38 -8.35
CA LEU A 33 7.38 -9.00 -7.79
C LEU A 33 6.11 -8.30 -8.28
N TYR A 34 6.09 -6.95 -8.23
CA TYR A 34 4.94 -6.16 -8.67
C TYR A 34 4.64 -6.35 -10.16
N GLN A 35 5.67 -6.37 -11.00
CA GLN A 35 5.52 -6.54 -12.46
C GLN A 35 5.04 -7.94 -12.85
N ASN A 36 5.42 -8.96 -12.12
CA ASN A 36 5.03 -10.34 -12.37
C ASN A 36 3.66 -10.69 -11.80
N ALA A 37 3.12 -9.88 -10.89
CA ALA A 37 1.81 -10.08 -10.31
C ALA A 37 0.70 -9.78 -11.32
N LYS A 38 -0.34 -10.60 -11.33
CA LYS A 38 -1.50 -10.41 -12.19
C LYS A 38 -2.54 -9.47 -11.58
N ARG A 39 -2.63 -9.46 -10.27
CA ARG A 39 -3.58 -8.66 -9.50
C ARG A 39 -2.90 -8.02 -8.29
N PRO A 40 -1.89 -7.16 -8.54
CA PRO A 40 -1.19 -6.49 -7.44
C PRO A 40 -2.07 -5.42 -6.80
N VAL A 41 -2.00 -5.32 -5.49
CA VAL A 41 -2.70 -4.32 -4.69
C VAL A 41 -1.72 -3.56 -3.83
N LEU A 42 -1.85 -2.25 -3.80
CA LEU A 42 -1.10 -1.37 -2.93
C LEU A 42 -1.92 -1.05 -1.68
N LEU A 43 -1.46 -1.50 -0.53
CA LEU A 43 -2.05 -1.18 0.76
C LEU A 43 -1.33 0.01 1.38
N VAL A 44 -2.04 1.11 1.51
CA VAL A 44 -1.48 2.37 2.01
C VAL A 44 -1.85 2.59 3.47
N GLY A 45 -0.85 2.84 4.30
CA GLY A 45 -1.01 3.22 5.70
C GLY A 45 -0.66 4.68 5.97
N ASN A 46 -0.84 5.09 7.22
CA ASN A 46 -0.60 6.47 7.65
C ASN A 46 0.86 6.94 7.51
N GLY A 47 1.81 6.02 7.39
CA GLY A 47 3.21 6.35 7.16
C GLY A 47 3.46 7.20 5.91
N VAL A 48 2.61 7.08 4.89
CA VAL A 48 2.64 7.93 3.69
C VAL A 48 2.42 9.39 4.04
N ARG A 49 1.47 9.67 4.96
CA ARG A 49 1.24 11.02 5.48
C ARG A 49 2.42 11.51 6.30
N SER A 50 2.92 10.68 7.20
CA SER A 50 4.06 11.02 8.06
C SER A 50 5.33 11.33 7.25
N ALA A 51 5.49 10.69 6.11
CA ALA A 51 6.58 10.93 5.18
C ALA A 51 6.32 12.11 4.20
N HIS A 52 5.18 12.80 4.33
CA HIS A 52 4.74 13.84 3.40
C HIS A 52 4.68 13.42 1.93
N ALA A 53 4.44 12.13 1.67
CA ALA A 53 4.51 11.49 0.34
C ALA A 53 3.15 11.33 -0.35
N LYS A 54 2.14 12.12 0.02
CA LYS A 54 0.79 12.05 -0.59
C LYS A 54 0.81 12.39 -2.08
N LYS A 55 1.60 13.39 -2.46
CA LYS A 55 1.72 13.81 -3.85
C LYS A 55 2.37 12.72 -4.69
N GLU A 56 3.47 12.19 -4.21
CA GLU A 56 4.21 11.10 -4.86
C GLU A 56 3.34 9.86 -5.05
N LEU A 57 2.53 9.50 -4.02
CA LEU A 57 1.58 8.40 -4.11
C LEU A 57 0.54 8.67 -5.22
N LYS A 58 -0.03 9.87 -5.26
CA LYS A 58 -1.02 10.24 -6.27
C LYS A 58 -0.42 10.20 -7.67
N ASP A 59 0.74 10.81 -7.88
CA ASP A 59 1.43 10.82 -9.16
C ASP A 59 1.73 9.39 -9.64
N LEU A 60 2.16 8.53 -8.71
CA LEU A 60 2.42 7.12 -8.97
C LEU A 60 1.15 6.36 -9.36
N ALA A 61 0.06 6.56 -8.62
CA ALA A 61 -1.22 5.92 -8.89
C ALA A 61 -1.73 6.24 -10.28
N TYR A 62 -1.65 7.50 -10.67
CA TYR A 62 -2.10 7.96 -12.00
C TYR A 62 -1.20 7.49 -13.13
N LYS A 63 0.11 7.42 -12.87
CA LYS A 63 1.08 6.98 -13.88
C LYS A 63 0.99 5.48 -14.18
N TYR A 64 0.74 4.66 -13.17
CA TYR A 64 0.79 3.20 -13.27
C TYR A 64 -0.56 2.51 -13.10
N ASN A 65 -1.65 3.26 -12.99
CA ASN A 65 -3.00 2.72 -12.78
C ASN A 65 -3.07 1.75 -11.60
N LEU A 66 -2.56 2.17 -10.44
CA LEU A 66 -2.46 1.30 -9.27
C LEU A 66 -3.81 1.04 -8.62
N THR A 67 -4.05 -0.18 -8.20
CA THR A 67 -5.18 -0.52 -7.33
C THR A 67 -4.77 -0.25 -5.89
N ILE A 68 -5.36 0.79 -5.27
CA ILE A 68 -4.99 1.23 -3.92
C ILE A 68 -6.13 0.98 -2.95
N VAL A 69 -5.78 0.37 -1.82
CA VAL A 69 -6.65 0.23 -0.65
C VAL A 69 -5.96 0.87 0.56
N PHE A 70 -6.74 1.32 1.53
CA PHE A 70 -6.23 2.09 2.64
C PHE A 70 -6.48 1.41 3.98
N SER A 71 -5.54 1.56 4.90
CA SER A 71 -5.80 1.32 6.31
C SER A 71 -6.60 2.50 6.90
N ARG A 72 -7.24 2.29 8.04
CA ARG A 72 -8.17 3.25 8.66
C ARG A 72 -7.61 4.68 8.78
N LEU A 73 -6.38 4.83 9.22
CA LEU A 73 -5.74 6.15 9.42
C LEU A 73 -5.24 6.80 8.13
N ALA A 74 -5.39 6.12 7.01
CA ALA A 74 -4.94 6.59 5.70
C ALA A 74 -6.11 6.90 4.74
N ALA A 75 -7.34 6.80 5.22
CA ALA A 75 -8.56 6.90 4.43
C ALA A 75 -8.69 8.17 3.58
N ASP A 76 -8.12 9.26 4.06
CA ASP A 76 -8.19 10.60 3.47
C ASP A 76 -6.91 10.99 2.69
N ILE A 77 -6.02 10.04 2.44
CA ILE A 77 -4.80 10.30 1.65
C ILE A 77 -5.16 10.61 0.20
N LEU A 78 -6.10 9.88 -0.38
CA LEU A 78 -6.74 10.23 -1.64
C LEU A 78 -8.20 10.58 -1.42
N PRO A 79 -8.79 11.50 -2.22
CA PRO A 79 -10.21 11.78 -2.19
C PRO A 79 -11.04 10.50 -2.32
N TYR A 80 -12.21 10.46 -1.69
CA TYR A 80 -13.08 9.29 -1.72
C TYR A 80 -13.57 8.93 -3.13
N ASP A 81 -13.76 9.94 -3.96
CA ASP A 81 -14.18 9.82 -5.37
C ASP A 81 -13.01 9.66 -6.36
N ASP A 82 -11.79 9.55 -5.85
CA ASP A 82 -10.64 9.29 -6.72
C ASP A 82 -10.72 7.89 -7.31
N LYS A 83 -10.53 7.78 -8.62
CA LYS A 83 -10.66 6.50 -9.36
C LYS A 83 -9.71 5.39 -8.89
N TYR A 84 -8.66 5.74 -8.18
CA TYR A 84 -7.68 4.78 -7.62
C TYR A 84 -7.92 4.47 -6.15
N ASN A 85 -8.89 5.14 -5.52
CA ASN A 85 -9.29 4.88 -4.14
C ASN A 85 -10.36 3.78 -4.11
N PHE A 86 -9.95 2.56 -3.80
CA PHE A 86 -10.84 1.41 -3.68
C PHE A 86 -11.37 1.20 -2.25
N GLY A 87 -11.05 2.10 -1.34
CA GLY A 87 -11.64 2.16 0.00
C GLY A 87 -10.79 1.56 1.11
N LEU A 88 -11.42 1.43 2.28
CA LEU A 88 -10.80 0.94 3.52
C LEU A 88 -10.87 -0.57 3.63
N ILE A 89 -9.77 -1.16 4.06
CA ILE A 89 -9.70 -2.58 4.42
C ILE A 89 -9.83 -2.79 5.92
N GLY A 90 -10.21 -4.00 6.30
CA GLY A 90 -10.23 -4.48 7.68
C GLY A 90 -11.60 -4.94 8.14
N GLY A 91 -11.69 -5.33 9.42
CA GLY A 91 -12.92 -5.77 10.08
C GLY A 91 -13.60 -4.68 10.91
N VAL A 92 -13.19 -3.43 10.78
CA VAL A 92 -13.69 -2.31 11.58
C VAL A 92 -14.85 -1.58 10.91
N ALA A 93 -15.59 -0.82 11.69
CA ALA A 93 -16.64 0.05 11.17
C ALA A 93 -16.08 1.03 10.11
N GLY A 94 -16.75 1.07 8.97
CA GLY A 94 -16.35 1.88 7.82
C GLY A 94 -15.48 1.13 6.80
N ALA A 95 -15.06 -0.10 7.07
CA ALA A 95 -14.37 -0.92 6.08
C ALA A 95 -15.28 -1.23 4.88
N ASN A 96 -14.70 -1.16 3.71
CA ASN A 96 -15.41 -1.35 2.47
C ASN A 96 -15.34 -2.82 2.02
N ARG A 97 -16.49 -3.42 1.70
CA ARG A 97 -16.55 -4.80 1.20
C ARG A 97 -15.72 -5.00 -0.07
N TYR A 98 -15.71 -4.00 -0.95
CA TYR A 98 -14.95 -4.07 -2.20
C TYR A 98 -13.45 -4.07 -1.95
N ALA A 99 -12.97 -3.24 -1.02
CA ALA A 99 -11.56 -3.21 -0.67
C ALA A 99 -11.08 -4.54 -0.09
N ASN A 100 -11.86 -5.13 0.83
CA ASN A 100 -11.58 -6.46 1.38
C ASN A 100 -11.60 -7.55 0.30
N PHE A 101 -12.57 -7.51 -0.61
CA PHE A 101 -12.66 -8.46 -1.73
C PHE A 101 -11.45 -8.33 -2.67
N ILE A 102 -11.02 -7.11 -2.99
CA ILE A 102 -9.84 -6.84 -3.81
C ILE A 102 -8.60 -7.48 -3.19
N VAL A 103 -8.37 -7.25 -1.89
CA VAL A 103 -7.22 -7.82 -1.18
C VAL A 103 -7.27 -9.34 -1.14
N GLN A 104 -8.44 -9.93 -0.87
CA GLN A 104 -8.61 -11.39 -0.83
C GLN A 104 -8.35 -12.06 -2.18
N ASN A 105 -8.59 -11.37 -3.28
CA ASN A 105 -8.39 -11.89 -4.64
C ASN A 105 -7.07 -11.44 -5.28
N SER A 106 -6.25 -10.68 -4.55
CA SER A 106 -4.92 -10.28 -5.03
C SER A 106 -3.93 -11.45 -4.96
N ASP A 107 -2.97 -11.44 -5.84
CA ASP A 107 -1.82 -12.36 -5.82
C ASP A 107 -0.56 -11.70 -5.25
N LEU A 108 -0.61 -10.37 -5.05
CA LEU A 108 0.42 -9.61 -4.37
C LEU A 108 -0.20 -8.43 -3.63
N VAL A 109 0.13 -8.29 -2.35
CA VAL A 109 -0.17 -7.08 -1.57
C VAL A 109 1.15 -6.40 -1.21
N LEU A 110 1.36 -5.20 -1.73
CA LEU A 110 2.47 -4.34 -1.36
C LEU A 110 2.01 -3.33 -0.30
N ALA A 111 2.46 -3.48 0.93
CA ALA A 111 2.10 -2.58 2.03
C ALA A 111 3.10 -1.43 2.15
N ILE A 112 2.62 -0.20 2.08
CA ILE A 112 3.43 1.02 2.18
C ILE A 112 2.94 1.88 3.35
N GLY A 113 3.84 2.20 4.27
CA GLY A 113 3.53 3.04 5.42
C GLY A 113 2.49 2.44 6.37
N SER A 114 2.29 1.12 6.32
CA SER A 114 1.35 0.37 7.17
C SER A 114 2.10 -0.52 8.15
N ARG A 115 1.60 -0.58 9.39
CA ARG A 115 2.10 -1.53 10.41
C ARG A 115 1.46 -2.92 10.28
N LEU A 116 0.54 -3.11 9.34
CA LEU A 116 -0.23 -4.36 9.20
C LEU A 116 -0.83 -4.80 10.54
N SER A 117 -1.55 -3.88 11.20
CA SER A 117 -2.19 -4.14 12.50
C SER A 117 -3.23 -5.26 12.40
N ILE A 118 -3.64 -5.81 13.55
CA ILE A 118 -4.69 -6.84 13.64
C ILE A 118 -5.99 -6.39 12.96
N GLU A 119 -6.30 -5.10 12.97
CA GLU A 119 -7.47 -4.53 12.28
C GLU A 119 -7.41 -4.76 10.76
N VAL A 120 -6.22 -4.84 10.21
CA VAL A 120 -5.96 -5.05 8.78
C VAL A 120 -5.79 -6.52 8.44
N THR A 121 -5.03 -7.25 9.24
CA THR A 121 -4.65 -8.65 8.96
C THR A 121 -5.58 -9.68 9.60
N GLY A 122 -6.42 -9.25 10.53
CA GLY A 122 -7.22 -10.14 11.37
C GLY A 122 -6.40 -10.75 12.51
N PRO A 123 -7.05 -11.38 13.50
CA PRO A 123 -6.36 -12.05 14.57
C PRO A 123 -5.56 -13.23 14.02
N ALA A 124 -4.30 -13.35 14.43
CA ALA A 124 -3.49 -14.52 14.11
C ALA A 124 -4.24 -15.78 14.61
N ARG A 125 -4.67 -16.63 13.69
CA ARG A 125 -5.16 -17.95 14.06
C ARG A 125 -3.97 -18.70 14.65
N ARG A 126 -4.00 -18.89 15.96
CA ARG A 126 -3.14 -19.90 16.57
C ARG A 126 -3.63 -21.22 16.00
N ASN A 127 -2.80 -21.89 15.22
CA ASN A 127 -3.07 -23.25 14.83
C ASN A 127 -3.10 -24.07 16.12
N CYS A 128 -4.29 -24.50 16.48
CA CYS A 128 -4.48 -25.51 17.53
C CYS A 128 -3.97 -26.84 16.99
#